data_63398b43eca41b8135d999925e25d942
#
_entry.id   63398b43eca41b8135d999925e25d942
#
_cell.length_a   1.000
_cell.length_b   1.000
_cell.length_c   1.000
_cell.angle_alpha   90.00
_cell.angle_beta   90.00
_cell.angle_gamma   90.00
#
_symmetry.space_group_name_H-M   'P 1'
#
loop_
_entity.id
_entity.type
_entity.pdbx_description
1 polymer ?
#
loop_
_entity_poly.entity_id
_entity_poly.type
_entity_poly.pdbx_seq_one_letter_code
_entity_poly.pdbx_strand_id
1 'polypeptide(L)'
;VADPTRRWVNLERAVGRYLGDVTGHLVYTESASTMPAAYVTVERVGGGGQGADRDVDIEVTVTAPTRPAMWDLAADVESAMDALASADATTGVYVDDVATAFGFASDPPPDPTRRRARATFTLTVRPMRTA
;
A
#
# COMPACT_ATOMS: atom_id res chain seq x y z
N VAL A 1 20.50 -16.62 -15.36
CA VAL A 1 21.30 -15.43 -15.13
C VAL A 1 20.40 -14.20 -15.03
N ALA A 2 20.59 -13.40 -14.00
CA ALA A 2 19.82 -12.18 -13.82
C ALA A 2 20.15 -11.18 -14.94
N ASP A 3 19.11 -10.57 -15.50
CA ASP A 3 19.26 -9.50 -16.48
C ASP A 3 19.55 -8.19 -15.73
N PRO A 4 20.76 -7.61 -15.88
CA PRO A 4 21.12 -6.40 -15.14
C PRO A 4 20.35 -5.14 -15.56
N THR A 5 19.61 -5.21 -16.69
CA THR A 5 18.75 -4.08 -17.11
C THR A 5 17.38 -4.12 -16.46
N ARG A 6 17.04 -5.21 -15.78
CA ARG A 6 15.79 -5.35 -15.04
C ARG A 6 15.95 -4.82 -13.63
N ARG A 7 14.95 -4.05 -13.20
CA ARG A 7 14.97 -3.43 -11.89
C ARG A 7 13.63 -3.58 -11.21
N TRP A 8 13.65 -3.99 -9.95
CA TRP A 8 12.46 -4.03 -9.11
C TRP A 8 12.27 -2.68 -8.43
N VAL A 9 11.07 -2.15 -8.56
CA VAL A 9 10.72 -0.84 -8.03
C VAL A 9 10.52 -0.91 -6.52
N ASN A 10 10.79 0.19 -5.82
CA ASN A 10 10.42 0.35 -4.42
C ASN A 10 8.90 0.49 -4.32
N LEU A 11 8.22 -0.60 -4.03
CA LEU A 11 6.76 -0.67 -4.01
C LEU A 11 6.14 0.09 -2.85
N GLU A 12 6.77 0.14 -1.70
CA GLU A 12 6.26 0.96 -0.60
C GLU A 12 6.08 2.40 -1.04
N ARG A 13 7.11 2.95 -1.65
CA ARG A 13 7.10 4.32 -2.14
C ARG A 13 6.08 4.53 -3.26
N ALA A 14 6.04 3.60 -4.23
CA ALA A 14 5.13 3.70 -5.37
C ALA A 14 3.66 3.60 -4.93
N VAL A 15 3.33 2.63 -4.10
CA VAL A 15 1.97 2.44 -3.57
C VAL A 15 1.59 3.61 -2.66
N GLY A 16 2.50 4.05 -1.81
CA GLY A 16 2.26 5.21 -0.94
C GLY A 16 1.93 6.47 -1.72
N ARG A 17 2.68 6.74 -2.77
CA ARG A 17 2.45 7.88 -3.67
C ARG A 17 1.10 7.78 -4.38
N TYR A 18 0.82 6.61 -4.94
CA TYR A 18 -0.44 6.34 -5.62
C TYR A 18 -1.63 6.56 -4.68
N LEU A 19 -1.60 5.98 -3.48
CA LEU A 19 -2.67 6.15 -2.51
C LEU A 19 -2.85 7.61 -2.11
N GLY A 20 -1.77 8.33 -1.89
CA GLY A 20 -1.84 9.76 -1.57
C GLY A 20 -2.47 10.58 -2.70
N ASP A 21 -2.08 10.32 -3.94
CA ASP A 21 -2.59 11.05 -5.11
C ASP A 21 -4.07 10.74 -5.38
N VAL A 22 -4.47 9.49 -5.27
CA VAL A 22 -5.84 9.05 -5.61
C VAL A 22 -6.83 9.36 -4.48
N THR A 23 -6.45 9.16 -3.23
CA THR A 23 -7.36 9.35 -2.10
C THR A 23 -7.32 10.77 -1.51
N GLY A 24 -6.23 11.49 -1.72
CA GLY A 24 -6.02 12.80 -1.10
C GLY A 24 -5.65 12.72 0.37
N HIS A 25 -5.46 11.53 0.93
CA HIS A 25 -5.05 11.34 2.33
C HIS A 25 -3.54 11.42 2.50
N LEU A 26 -3.10 11.70 3.72
CA LEU A 26 -1.68 11.69 4.08
C LEU A 26 -1.22 10.25 4.21
N VAL A 27 -0.20 9.88 3.42
CA VAL A 27 0.33 8.51 3.37
C VAL A 27 1.82 8.53 3.70
N TYR A 28 2.23 7.65 4.61
CA TYR A 28 3.61 7.53 5.09
C TYR A 28 4.11 6.10 4.91
N THR A 29 5.40 5.95 4.71
CA THR A 29 6.08 4.64 4.73
C THR A 29 6.81 4.41 6.04
N GLU A 30 6.94 5.43 6.85
CA GLU A 30 7.56 5.38 8.18
C GLU A 30 6.78 6.23 9.16
N SER A 31 6.79 5.84 10.43
CA SER A 31 6.18 6.65 11.49
C SER A 31 7.15 7.73 11.97
N ALA A 32 6.66 8.95 12.06
CA ALA A 32 7.39 10.05 12.67
C ALA A 32 7.01 10.18 14.16
N SER A 33 7.75 10.97 14.92
CA SER A 33 7.46 11.22 16.35
C SER A 33 6.12 11.94 16.52
N THR A 34 5.72 12.74 15.54
CA THR A 34 4.42 13.42 15.51
C THR A 34 3.70 13.07 14.23
N MET A 35 2.51 12.49 14.36
CA MET A 35 1.67 12.10 13.25
C MET A 35 0.38 12.91 13.25
N PRO A 36 -0.21 13.18 12.05
CA PRO A 36 -1.50 13.85 11.98
C PRO A 36 -2.62 13.00 12.61
N ALA A 37 -3.79 13.60 12.81
CA ALA A 37 -4.93 12.91 13.42
C ALA A 37 -5.41 11.73 12.57
N ALA A 38 -5.43 11.89 11.25
CA ALA A 38 -5.79 10.82 10.31
C ALA A 38 -4.69 10.63 9.28
N TYR A 39 -4.28 9.39 9.06
CA TYR A 39 -3.21 9.07 8.12
C TYR A 39 -3.23 7.60 7.73
N VAL A 40 -2.48 7.29 6.68
CA VAL A 40 -2.29 5.93 6.16
C VAL A 40 -0.80 5.59 6.21
N THR A 41 -0.47 4.37 6.62
CA THR A 41 0.90 3.84 6.52
C THR A 41 0.93 2.66 5.56
N VAL A 42 1.98 2.58 4.76
CA VAL A 42 2.20 1.52 3.79
C VAL A 42 3.53 0.85 4.11
N GLU A 43 3.51 -0.48 4.23
CA GLU A 43 4.70 -1.26 4.56
C GLU A 43 4.76 -2.52 3.70
N ARG A 44 5.92 -2.80 3.14
CA ARG A 44 6.16 -4.08 2.48
C ARG A 44 6.50 -5.11 3.56
N VAL A 45 5.68 -6.17 3.67
CA VAL A 45 5.81 -7.15 4.75
C VAL A 45 6.26 -8.53 4.28
N GLY A 46 6.35 -8.73 2.98
CA GLY A 46 6.79 -10.01 2.46
C GLY A 46 6.64 -10.12 0.97
N GLY A 47 6.63 -11.36 0.50
CA GLY A 47 6.48 -11.67 -0.90
C GLY A 47 7.74 -12.33 -1.46
N GLY A 48 7.62 -12.76 -2.69
CA GLY A 48 8.69 -13.41 -3.44
C GLY A 48 8.15 -13.90 -4.76
N GLY A 49 8.97 -14.60 -5.50
CA GLY A 49 8.56 -15.14 -6.79
C GLY A 49 9.74 -15.52 -7.63
N GLN A 50 9.44 -16.11 -8.77
CA GLN A 50 10.43 -16.56 -9.74
C GLN A 50 10.05 -16.10 -11.15
N GLY A 51 11.05 -15.96 -12.01
CA GLY A 51 10.83 -15.58 -13.38
C GLY A 51 10.55 -14.09 -13.57
N ALA A 52 9.56 -13.77 -14.40
CA ALA A 52 9.27 -12.40 -14.81
C ALA A 52 8.44 -11.62 -13.78
N ASP A 53 7.68 -12.32 -12.94
CA ASP A 53 6.74 -11.72 -12.01
C ASP A 53 7.13 -11.99 -10.56
N ARG A 54 6.70 -11.11 -9.67
CA ARG A 54 6.79 -11.32 -8.21
C ARG A 54 5.47 -10.99 -7.56
N ASP A 55 5.15 -11.77 -6.51
CA ASP A 55 4.10 -11.42 -5.58
C ASP A 55 4.72 -10.67 -4.42
N VAL A 56 4.15 -9.51 -4.11
CA VAL A 56 4.64 -8.65 -3.02
C VAL A 56 3.49 -8.36 -2.08
N ASP A 57 3.69 -8.63 -0.79
CA ASP A 57 2.69 -8.35 0.22
C ASP A 57 2.91 -6.95 0.79
N ILE A 58 1.87 -6.14 0.70
CA ILE A 58 1.84 -4.77 1.21
C ILE A 58 0.80 -4.71 2.33
N GLU A 59 1.23 -4.28 3.48
CA GLU A 59 0.35 -3.99 4.60
C GLU A 59 -0.02 -2.52 4.60
N VAL A 60 -1.31 -2.23 4.66
CA VAL A 60 -1.81 -0.86 4.74
C VAL A 60 -2.53 -0.70 6.07
N THR A 61 -2.12 0.28 6.85
CA THR A 61 -2.73 0.62 8.12
C THR A 61 -3.35 2.00 8.02
N VAL A 62 -4.63 2.10 8.40
CA VAL A 62 -5.34 3.38 8.48
C VAL A 62 -5.54 3.74 9.94
N THR A 63 -5.29 4.99 10.29
CA THR A 63 -5.41 5.52 11.65
C THR A 63 -6.23 6.79 11.62
N ALA A 64 -7.21 6.90 12.50
CA ALA A 64 -8.11 8.06 12.58
C ALA A 64 -8.55 8.30 14.01
N PRO A 65 -9.08 9.51 14.33
CA PRO A 65 -9.51 9.84 15.70
C PRO A 65 -10.73 9.04 16.16
N THR A 66 -11.61 8.65 15.25
CA THR A 66 -12.85 7.94 15.55
C THR A 66 -12.99 6.68 14.70
N ARG A 67 -13.82 5.76 15.19
CA ARG A 67 -14.10 4.52 14.46
C ARG A 67 -14.78 4.76 13.09
N PRO A 68 -15.82 5.62 12.98
CA PRO A 68 -16.40 5.92 11.67
C PRO A 68 -15.39 6.51 10.68
N ALA A 69 -14.56 7.45 11.13
CA ALA A 69 -13.51 8.05 10.28
C ALA A 69 -12.47 7.01 9.83
N MET A 70 -12.12 6.08 10.70
CA MET A 70 -11.24 4.97 10.38
C MET A 70 -11.80 4.11 9.25
N TRP A 71 -13.08 3.72 9.34
CA TRP A 71 -13.73 2.89 8.32
C TRP A 71 -13.93 3.64 7.00
N ASP A 72 -14.19 4.94 7.04
CA ASP A 72 -14.26 5.77 5.82
C ASP A 72 -12.90 5.82 5.12
N LEU A 73 -11.83 6.00 5.88
CA LEU A 73 -10.46 5.99 5.37
C LEU A 73 -10.10 4.62 4.76
N ALA A 74 -10.47 3.54 5.43
CA ALA A 74 -10.28 2.17 4.95
C ALA A 74 -11.01 1.94 3.62
N ALA A 75 -12.25 2.41 3.49
CA ALA A 75 -13.04 2.28 2.27
C ALA A 75 -12.39 3.00 1.09
N ASP A 76 -11.86 4.20 1.31
CA ASP A 76 -11.14 4.94 0.27
C ASP A 76 -9.89 4.19 -0.19
N VAL A 77 -9.14 3.61 0.74
CA VAL A 77 -7.96 2.81 0.43
C VAL A 77 -8.34 1.54 -0.35
N GLU A 78 -9.37 0.84 0.06
CA GLU A 78 -9.84 -0.37 -0.64
C GLU A 78 -10.18 -0.06 -2.10
N SER A 79 -10.94 1.01 -2.34
CA SER A 79 -11.31 1.43 -3.70
C SER A 79 -10.08 1.76 -4.54
N ALA A 80 -9.12 2.47 -3.96
CA ALA A 80 -7.87 2.81 -4.64
C ALA A 80 -7.03 1.57 -4.95
N MET A 81 -6.93 0.63 -4.02
CA MET A 81 -6.18 -0.61 -4.23
C MET A 81 -6.82 -1.48 -5.31
N ASP A 82 -8.15 -1.56 -5.36
CA ASP A 82 -8.85 -2.30 -6.41
C ASP A 82 -8.57 -1.74 -7.81
N ALA A 83 -8.33 -0.45 -7.92
CA ALA A 83 -8.03 0.21 -9.20
C ALA A 83 -6.53 0.22 -9.55
N LEU A 84 -5.66 -0.24 -8.66
CA LEU A 84 -4.20 -0.11 -8.83
C LEU A 84 -3.68 -0.84 -10.07
N ALA A 85 -4.20 -2.02 -10.39
CA ALA A 85 -3.76 -2.80 -11.55
C ALA A 85 -4.01 -2.08 -12.89
N SER A 86 -5.00 -1.18 -12.95
CA SER A 86 -5.29 -0.40 -14.13
C SER A 86 -4.64 0.98 -14.14
N ALA A 87 -3.80 1.28 -13.14
CA ALA A 87 -3.19 2.59 -12.92
C ALA A 87 -1.68 2.62 -13.22
N ASP A 88 -1.16 1.69 -14.03
CA ASP A 88 0.27 1.54 -14.32
C ASP A 88 0.93 2.85 -14.76
N ALA A 89 0.28 3.59 -15.64
CA ALA A 89 0.82 4.85 -16.16
C ALA A 89 0.95 5.92 -15.08
N THR A 90 0.11 5.87 -14.04
CA THR A 90 0.12 6.82 -12.93
C THR A 90 1.19 6.45 -11.90
N THR A 91 1.36 5.16 -11.64
CA THR A 91 2.29 4.68 -10.61
C THR A 91 3.72 4.55 -11.10
N GLY A 92 3.92 4.42 -12.41
CA GLY A 92 5.22 4.07 -13.00
C GLY A 92 5.66 2.65 -12.67
N VAL A 93 4.76 1.81 -12.18
CA VAL A 93 5.01 0.41 -11.79
C VAL A 93 4.04 -0.48 -12.54
N TYR A 94 4.51 -1.60 -13.04
CA TYR A 94 3.67 -2.58 -13.70
C TYR A 94 3.08 -3.54 -12.66
N VAL A 95 1.87 -3.24 -12.22
CA VAL A 95 1.09 -4.10 -11.33
C VAL A 95 0.06 -4.86 -12.17
N ASP A 96 0.23 -6.16 -12.27
CA ASP A 96 -0.65 -6.99 -13.10
C ASP A 96 -1.93 -7.39 -12.36
N ASP A 97 -1.85 -7.55 -11.06
CA ASP A 97 -2.98 -7.97 -10.23
C ASP A 97 -2.82 -7.47 -8.80
N VAL A 98 -3.97 -7.26 -8.15
CA VAL A 98 -4.04 -6.93 -6.72
C VAL A 98 -5.09 -7.84 -6.10
N ALA A 99 -4.68 -8.63 -5.13
CA ALA A 99 -5.57 -9.50 -4.36
C ALA A 99 -5.57 -9.05 -2.90
N THR A 100 -6.73 -9.09 -2.26
CA THR A 100 -6.84 -8.85 -0.83
C THR A 100 -6.54 -10.13 -0.09
N ALA A 101 -5.37 -10.21 0.55
CA ALA A 101 -4.98 -11.36 1.35
C ALA A 101 -5.73 -11.36 2.70
N PHE A 102 -5.77 -10.20 3.35
CA PHE A 102 -6.55 -9.98 4.58
C PHE A 102 -7.21 -8.61 4.48
N GLY A 103 -8.54 -8.58 4.52
CA GLY A 103 -9.31 -7.34 4.52
C GLY A 103 -9.08 -6.50 5.78
N PHE A 104 -9.49 -5.24 5.74
CA PHE A 104 -9.35 -4.36 6.89
C PHE A 104 -10.07 -4.93 8.12
N ALA A 105 -9.33 -5.01 9.21
CA ALA A 105 -9.83 -5.41 10.52
C ALA A 105 -9.33 -4.42 11.56
N SER A 106 -10.16 -4.17 12.57
CA SER A 106 -9.79 -3.30 13.68
C SER A 106 -8.58 -3.89 14.42
N ASP A 107 -7.62 -3.03 14.72
CA ASP A 107 -6.37 -3.40 15.37
C ASP A 107 -6.11 -2.42 16.53
N PRO A 108 -5.84 -2.89 17.77
CA PRO A 108 -5.61 -1.98 18.88
C PRO A 108 -4.44 -1.04 18.61
N PRO A 109 -4.67 0.30 18.62
CA PRO A 109 -3.58 1.25 18.42
C PRO A 109 -2.75 1.41 19.70
N PRO A 110 -1.46 1.82 19.57
CA PRO A 110 -0.67 2.18 20.74
C PRO A 110 -1.23 3.40 21.48
N ASP A 111 -1.86 4.31 20.75
CA ASP A 111 -2.47 5.53 21.29
C ASP A 111 -3.97 5.31 21.49
N PRO A 112 -4.49 5.32 22.74
CA PRO A 112 -5.89 5.07 23.02
C PRO A 112 -6.84 6.18 22.51
N THR A 113 -6.30 7.33 22.09
CA THR A 113 -7.11 8.42 21.53
C THR A 113 -7.40 8.24 20.03
N ARG A 114 -6.90 7.15 19.45
CA ARG A 114 -7.03 6.87 18.02
C ARG A 114 -7.64 5.49 17.78
N ARG A 115 -8.07 5.27 16.54
CA ARG A 115 -8.57 3.98 16.07
C ARG A 115 -7.75 3.57 14.86
N ARG A 116 -7.50 2.28 14.72
CA ARG A 116 -6.64 1.74 13.67
C ARG A 116 -7.25 0.49 13.05
N ALA A 117 -7.14 0.36 11.74
CA ALA A 117 -7.46 -0.86 11.01
C ALA A 117 -6.32 -1.20 10.05
N ARG A 118 -6.13 -2.48 9.79
CA ARG A 118 -5.01 -3.01 9.03
C ARG A 118 -5.50 -4.02 8.00
N ALA A 119 -4.94 -3.96 6.80
CA ALA A 119 -5.19 -4.91 5.72
C ALA A 119 -3.89 -5.31 5.05
N THR A 120 -3.88 -6.49 4.42
CA THR A 120 -2.76 -6.95 3.61
C THR A 120 -3.24 -7.22 2.19
N PHE A 121 -2.52 -6.67 1.23
CA PHE A 121 -2.78 -6.86 -0.20
C PHE A 121 -1.58 -7.55 -0.82
N THR A 122 -1.85 -8.51 -1.71
CA THR A 122 -0.81 -9.16 -2.52
C THR A 122 -0.83 -8.57 -3.92
N LEU A 123 0.27 -7.97 -4.33
CA LEU A 123 0.44 -7.38 -5.64
C LEU A 123 1.31 -8.28 -6.49
N THR A 124 0.84 -8.60 -7.71
CA THR A 124 1.66 -9.28 -8.71
C THR A 124 2.29 -8.20 -9.60
N VAL A 125 3.62 -8.12 -9.58
CA VAL A 125 4.36 -7.03 -10.21
C VAL A 125 5.42 -7.55 -11.17
N ARG A 126 5.72 -6.76 -12.18
CA ARG A 126 6.80 -6.99 -13.14
C ARG A 126 7.92 -5.98 -12.91
N PRO A 127 9.19 -6.37 -13.19
CA PRO A 127 10.28 -5.42 -13.08
C PRO A 127 10.22 -4.37 -14.19
N MET A 128 10.73 -3.17 -13.90
CA MET A 128 10.95 -2.15 -14.92
C MET A 128 12.30 -2.37 -15.59
N ARG A 129 12.39 -2.03 -16.87
CA ARG A 129 13.67 -1.99 -17.55
C ARG A 129 14.31 -0.61 -17.33
N THR A 130 15.58 -0.63 -17.00
CA THR A 130 16.40 0.58 -17.01
C THR A 130 16.90 0.81 -18.43
N ALA A 131 16.72 1.99 -18.92
CA ALA A 131 17.19 2.35 -20.26
C ALA A 131 18.72 2.40 -20.32
#